data_70859f7c650a8fb89be4da5507822d5d
#
_entry.id   70859f7c650a8fb89be4da5507822d5d
#
_cell.length_a   1.000
_cell.length_b   1.000
_cell.length_c   1.000
_cell.angle_alpha   90.00
_cell.angle_beta   90.00
_cell.angle_gamma   90.00
#
_symmetry.space_group_name_H-M   'P 1'
#
loop_
_entity.id
_entity.type
_entity.pdbx_description
1 polymer ?
#
loop_
_entity_poly.entity_id
_entity_poly.type
_entity_poly.pdbx_seq_one_letter_code
_entity_poly.pdbx_strand_id
1 'polypeptide(L)'
;MTYTEFKRMHIDLGALGAEGGRNAVRYTCTPKGAKIFGWAGVDGIHFCTIKGFGETIFSVSPMNPGQDCVQPLARDMGDFLRLLLACGDTAALEQAWMWTEAQFEEYLREYPPTEDQRAVMREIEEKCGLTPMEEPWRYLKKVRAETDCSGLRLEKEYEELLHPVCREPQEWEVYFEYGFGGKKPRHRPGREITLGKTFTWGKEEWLVPAMYCCSEGVVLDLLKKVPLEALERFAEKWGLEENGEPRRELTPAEQDAMEAENPMEERFRAEVTVNGQPLRESTGYGRYWKPEDGCCDEDADRVLEHYELERNCGWAIWRVCCLWNGGKLKPETVELTMTAEKEAVDGGTFTAEPGKTVPLTDPRTGLTHTLRVLSLTPETMDRSLLPPVGMEFPTEYVEMQYTLEPPLPVGDFVLVDAVPGDEARACKVESGFTAQESACIGIIGGADGPTAVFVSGKGDEAGEDVRAAYSSLHYEPVETVTWRARFMARPKEAVMVTLM
;
A
#
# COMPACT_ATOMS: atom_id res chain seq x y z
N MET A 1 -16.46 -31.70 -23.28
CA MET A 1 -17.65 -30.84 -23.54
C MET A 1 -17.18 -29.45 -23.88
N THR A 2 -17.68 -28.88 -24.96
CA THR A 2 -17.31 -27.49 -25.35
C THR A 2 -18.06 -26.45 -24.53
N TYR A 3 -17.54 -25.24 -24.46
CA TYR A 3 -18.27 -24.10 -23.81
C TYR A 3 -19.63 -23.83 -24.48
N THR A 4 -19.74 -24.04 -25.82
CA THR A 4 -21.00 -23.85 -26.54
C THR A 4 -22.07 -24.86 -26.13
N GLU A 5 -21.70 -26.10 -25.85
CA GLU A 5 -22.60 -27.13 -25.37
C GLU A 5 -23.05 -26.82 -23.94
N PHE A 6 -22.11 -26.44 -23.05
CA PHE A 6 -22.41 -26.03 -21.65
C PHE A 6 -23.38 -24.87 -21.60
N LYS A 7 -23.17 -23.82 -22.43
CA LYS A 7 -24.04 -22.64 -22.43
C LYS A 7 -25.53 -22.95 -22.69
N ARG A 8 -25.81 -24.06 -23.38
CA ARG A 8 -27.20 -24.50 -23.65
C ARG A 8 -27.87 -25.11 -22.44
N MET A 9 -27.13 -25.46 -21.41
CA MET A 9 -27.64 -26.05 -20.18
C MET A 9 -28.15 -25.00 -19.18
N HIS A 10 -27.85 -23.71 -19.43
CA HIS A 10 -28.31 -22.58 -18.60
C HIS A 10 -27.98 -22.74 -17.12
N ILE A 11 -26.77 -23.21 -16.79
CA ILE A 11 -26.26 -23.29 -15.42
C ILE A 11 -25.49 -22.02 -15.13
N ASP A 12 -25.82 -21.38 -14.00
CA ASP A 12 -25.09 -20.19 -13.51
C ASP A 12 -23.96 -20.65 -12.58
N LEU A 13 -22.71 -20.33 -12.95
CA LEU A 13 -21.52 -20.67 -12.17
C LEU A 13 -21.11 -19.53 -11.19
N GLY A 14 -21.90 -18.50 -11.01
CA GLY A 14 -21.55 -17.35 -10.17
C GLY A 14 -21.21 -17.73 -8.75
N ALA A 15 -22.00 -18.61 -8.11
CA ALA A 15 -21.72 -19.10 -6.76
C ALA A 15 -20.42 -19.92 -6.66
N LEU A 16 -19.92 -20.48 -7.76
CA LEU A 16 -18.64 -21.19 -7.83
C LEU A 16 -17.48 -20.30 -8.28
N GLY A 17 -17.66 -18.95 -8.28
CA GLY A 17 -16.60 -18.01 -8.62
C GLY A 17 -16.34 -17.89 -10.15
N ALA A 18 -17.33 -18.18 -11.00
CA ALA A 18 -17.24 -17.95 -12.44
C ALA A 18 -18.50 -17.23 -12.94
N GLU A 19 -18.72 -16.01 -12.46
CA GLU A 19 -19.89 -15.20 -12.78
C GLU A 19 -19.93 -14.80 -14.27
N GLY A 20 -21.01 -15.07 -14.95
CA GLY A 20 -21.26 -14.69 -16.33
C GLY A 20 -21.66 -13.21 -16.45
N GLY A 21 -20.83 -12.40 -17.09
CA GLY A 21 -21.10 -10.96 -17.25
C GLY A 21 -21.34 -10.55 -18.69
N ARG A 22 -22.28 -9.60 -18.93
CA ARG A 22 -22.50 -8.98 -20.24
C ARG A 22 -21.43 -7.95 -20.62
N ASN A 23 -20.72 -7.38 -19.63
CA ASN A 23 -19.71 -6.33 -19.80
C ASN A 23 -18.33 -6.84 -19.38
N ALA A 24 -17.78 -7.80 -20.14
CA ALA A 24 -16.41 -8.26 -19.90
C ALA A 24 -15.42 -7.12 -20.17
N VAL A 25 -14.90 -6.50 -19.13
CA VAL A 25 -13.77 -5.56 -19.22
C VAL A 25 -12.52 -6.37 -19.53
N ARG A 26 -11.78 -6.01 -20.58
CA ARG A 26 -10.49 -6.62 -20.88
C ARG A 26 -9.39 -5.87 -20.16
N TYR A 27 -8.56 -6.60 -19.46
CA TYR A 27 -7.32 -6.07 -18.86
C TYR A 27 -6.18 -6.15 -19.88
N THR A 28 -5.13 -5.39 -19.69
CA THR A 28 -3.93 -5.40 -20.54
C THR A 28 -3.28 -6.79 -20.62
N CYS A 29 -3.35 -7.58 -19.52
CA CYS A 29 -2.90 -8.98 -19.47
C CYS A 29 -3.87 -9.98 -20.12
N THR A 30 -5.08 -9.57 -20.55
CA THR A 30 -6.01 -10.48 -21.23
C THR A 30 -5.47 -10.85 -22.62
N PRO A 31 -5.23 -12.14 -22.94
CA PRO A 31 -4.64 -12.55 -24.22
C PRO A 31 -5.46 -12.13 -25.43
N LYS A 32 -4.77 -11.81 -26.53
CA LYS A 32 -5.42 -11.60 -27.84
C LYS A 32 -6.18 -12.84 -28.28
N GLY A 33 -7.42 -12.64 -28.70
CA GLY A 33 -8.30 -13.75 -29.10
C GLY A 33 -8.97 -14.48 -27.95
N ALA A 34 -8.82 -14.02 -26.70
CA ALA A 34 -9.54 -14.56 -25.56
C ALA A 34 -11.04 -14.28 -25.66
N LYS A 35 -11.85 -15.30 -25.35
CA LYS A 35 -13.31 -15.23 -25.20
C LYS A 35 -13.63 -15.49 -23.74
N ILE A 36 -13.83 -14.41 -22.99
CA ILE A 36 -14.14 -14.45 -21.56
C ILE A 36 -15.54 -15.01 -21.37
N PHE A 37 -15.72 -15.91 -20.41
CA PHE A 37 -17.01 -16.50 -20.08
C PHE A 37 -17.39 -16.43 -18.60
N GLY A 38 -16.43 -16.14 -17.73
CA GLY A 38 -16.68 -16.03 -16.29
C GLY A 38 -15.68 -15.13 -15.60
N TRP A 39 -16.10 -14.56 -14.46
CA TRP A 39 -15.32 -13.69 -13.59
C TRP A 39 -15.34 -14.24 -12.18
N ALA A 40 -14.20 -14.15 -11.47
CA ALA A 40 -14.13 -14.54 -10.07
C ALA A 40 -14.84 -13.52 -9.13
N GLY A 41 -15.16 -12.34 -9.63
CA GLY A 41 -15.81 -11.28 -8.85
C GLY A 41 -14.86 -10.36 -8.09
N VAL A 42 -13.56 -10.72 -8.00
CA VAL A 42 -12.50 -9.95 -7.31
C VAL A 42 -11.27 -9.81 -8.22
N ASP A 43 -10.46 -8.76 -8.01
CA ASP A 43 -9.12 -8.54 -8.58
C ASP A 43 -9.02 -8.64 -10.11
N GLY A 44 -10.15 -8.55 -10.81
CA GLY A 44 -10.18 -8.66 -12.26
C GLY A 44 -9.88 -10.06 -12.82
N ILE A 45 -9.86 -11.07 -11.96
CA ILE A 45 -9.61 -12.48 -12.32
C ILE A 45 -10.76 -13.00 -13.19
N HIS A 46 -10.42 -13.58 -14.34
CA HIS A 46 -11.41 -14.06 -15.29
C HIS A 46 -10.99 -15.34 -15.99
N PHE A 47 -11.99 -16.06 -16.53
CA PHE A 47 -11.82 -17.33 -17.20
C PHE A 47 -12.20 -17.21 -18.68
N CYS A 48 -11.37 -17.79 -19.54
CA CYS A 48 -11.55 -17.65 -20.98
C CYS A 48 -11.08 -18.89 -21.76
N THR A 49 -11.53 -18.98 -23.02
CA THR A 49 -10.87 -19.76 -24.06
C THR A 49 -10.07 -18.82 -24.96
N ILE A 50 -8.97 -19.30 -25.53
CA ILE A 50 -8.08 -18.45 -26.35
C ILE A 50 -8.00 -19.05 -27.77
N LYS A 51 -8.20 -18.21 -28.79
CA LYS A 51 -8.11 -18.64 -30.17
C LYS A 51 -6.71 -19.22 -30.48
N GLY A 52 -6.68 -20.44 -30.98
CA GLY A 52 -5.45 -21.17 -31.28
C GLY A 52 -5.09 -22.24 -30.25
N PHE A 53 -5.76 -22.27 -29.10
CA PHE A 53 -5.54 -23.25 -28.04
C PHE A 53 -6.69 -24.26 -27.87
N GLY A 54 -7.47 -24.48 -28.93
CA GLY A 54 -8.59 -25.43 -28.93
C GLY A 54 -9.68 -25.01 -27.94
N GLU A 55 -10.11 -25.97 -27.11
CA GLU A 55 -11.12 -25.79 -26.06
C GLU A 55 -10.51 -25.55 -24.68
N THR A 56 -9.18 -25.39 -24.58
CA THR A 56 -8.47 -25.18 -23.30
C THR A 56 -9.01 -23.96 -22.59
N ILE A 57 -9.32 -24.16 -21.30
CA ILE A 57 -9.76 -23.10 -20.39
C ILE A 57 -8.54 -22.51 -19.67
N PHE A 58 -8.48 -21.18 -19.64
CA PHE A 58 -7.44 -20.42 -18.96
C PHE A 58 -8.04 -19.55 -17.88
N SER A 59 -7.32 -19.38 -16.77
CA SER A 59 -7.49 -18.23 -15.88
C SER A 59 -6.56 -17.10 -16.30
N VAL A 60 -7.02 -15.89 -16.13
CA VAL A 60 -6.24 -14.66 -16.32
C VAL A 60 -6.37 -13.84 -15.05
N SER A 61 -5.25 -13.61 -14.36
CA SER A 61 -5.19 -12.81 -13.13
C SER A 61 -4.29 -11.61 -13.34
N PRO A 62 -4.82 -10.37 -13.30
CA PRO A 62 -4.00 -9.16 -13.35
C PRO A 62 -3.03 -9.01 -12.18
N MET A 63 -3.28 -9.72 -11.07
CA MET A 63 -2.46 -9.68 -9.87
C MET A 63 -1.20 -10.56 -9.96
N ASN A 64 -1.16 -11.53 -10.88
CA ASN A 64 -0.01 -12.41 -11.03
C ASN A 64 1.09 -11.73 -11.85
N PRO A 65 2.37 -11.87 -11.43
CA PRO A 65 3.47 -11.22 -12.12
C PRO A 65 3.77 -11.85 -13.49
N GLY A 66 4.21 -11.05 -14.41
CA GLY A 66 4.79 -11.49 -15.66
C GLY A 66 3.90 -12.39 -16.52
N GLN A 67 4.46 -13.47 -17.02
CA GLN A 67 3.76 -14.46 -17.85
C GLN A 67 2.82 -15.36 -17.03
N ASP A 68 2.96 -15.37 -15.71
CA ASP A 68 2.11 -16.16 -14.82
C ASP A 68 0.69 -15.58 -14.67
N CYS A 69 0.43 -14.41 -15.25
CA CYS A 69 -0.92 -13.85 -15.33
C CYS A 69 -1.92 -14.72 -16.12
N VAL A 70 -1.45 -15.64 -16.99
CA VAL A 70 -2.29 -16.53 -17.80
C VAL A 70 -1.95 -17.98 -17.52
N GLN A 71 -2.85 -18.72 -16.88
CA GLN A 71 -2.63 -20.11 -16.49
C GLN A 71 -3.63 -21.06 -17.17
N PRO A 72 -3.18 -22.12 -17.86
CA PRO A 72 -4.10 -23.14 -18.35
C PRO A 72 -4.64 -23.97 -17.18
N LEU A 73 -5.97 -24.11 -17.10
CA LEU A 73 -6.67 -24.82 -16.03
C LEU A 73 -7.24 -26.18 -16.47
N ALA A 74 -7.88 -26.22 -17.63
CA ALA A 74 -8.56 -27.43 -18.07
C ALA A 74 -8.44 -27.60 -19.58
N ARG A 75 -8.48 -28.85 -20.06
CA ARG A 75 -8.42 -29.14 -21.49
C ARG A 75 -9.69 -28.76 -22.25
N ASP A 76 -10.81 -28.77 -21.56
CA ASP A 76 -12.11 -28.32 -22.04
C ASP A 76 -13.07 -27.93 -20.92
N MET A 77 -14.28 -27.52 -21.25
CA MET A 77 -15.31 -27.12 -20.30
C MET A 77 -15.77 -28.26 -19.40
N GLY A 78 -15.77 -29.51 -19.88
CA GLY A 78 -16.13 -30.66 -19.06
C GLY A 78 -15.13 -30.91 -17.93
N ASP A 79 -13.84 -30.85 -18.22
CA ASP A 79 -12.79 -30.96 -17.21
C ASP A 79 -12.79 -29.78 -16.24
N PHE A 80 -13.08 -28.55 -16.72
CA PHE A 80 -13.24 -27.38 -15.86
C PHE A 80 -14.39 -27.56 -14.86
N LEU A 81 -15.53 -28.04 -15.30
CA LEU A 81 -16.67 -28.32 -14.41
C LEU A 81 -16.34 -29.43 -13.40
N ARG A 82 -15.61 -30.48 -13.79
CA ARG A 82 -15.16 -31.55 -12.89
C ARG A 82 -14.18 -31.03 -11.83
N LEU A 83 -13.36 -30.03 -12.18
CA LEU A 83 -12.50 -29.32 -11.22
C LEU A 83 -13.35 -28.52 -10.23
N LEU A 84 -14.35 -27.78 -10.69
CA LEU A 84 -15.28 -27.06 -9.80
C LEU A 84 -16.02 -28.01 -8.85
N LEU A 85 -16.45 -29.18 -9.34
CA LEU A 85 -17.06 -30.20 -8.49
C LEU A 85 -16.09 -30.76 -7.43
N ALA A 86 -14.78 -30.79 -7.72
CA ALA A 86 -13.79 -31.30 -6.78
C ALA A 86 -13.34 -30.23 -5.77
N CYS A 87 -13.29 -28.96 -6.18
CA CYS A 87 -12.70 -27.88 -5.40
C CYS A 87 -13.75 -26.97 -4.71
N GLY A 88 -15.01 -27.00 -5.16
CA GLY A 88 -16.08 -26.16 -4.63
C GLY A 88 -16.19 -24.80 -5.28
N ASP A 89 -15.08 -24.20 -5.70
CA ASP A 89 -15.03 -22.92 -6.43
C ASP A 89 -13.75 -22.77 -7.27
N THR A 90 -13.58 -21.56 -7.85
CA THR A 90 -12.44 -21.23 -8.68
C THR A 90 -11.21 -20.76 -7.91
N ALA A 91 -11.32 -20.38 -6.64
CA ALA A 91 -10.22 -19.79 -5.88
C ALA A 91 -9.02 -20.73 -5.75
N ALA A 92 -9.28 -22.02 -5.44
CA ALA A 92 -8.23 -23.04 -5.42
C ALA A 92 -7.59 -23.26 -6.81
N LEU A 93 -8.40 -23.15 -7.89
CA LEU A 93 -7.93 -23.43 -9.25
C LEU A 93 -6.94 -22.37 -9.75
N GLU A 94 -7.21 -21.10 -9.46
CA GLU A 94 -6.38 -20.00 -9.91
C GLU A 94 -5.05 -19.91 -9.16
N GLN A 95 -4.99 -20.38 -7.90
CA GLN A 95 -3.79 -20.34 -7.08
C GLN A 95 -2.96 -21.65 -7.11
N ALA A 96 -3.53 -22.74 -7.58
CA ALA A 96 -2.87 -24.05 -7.64
C ALA A 96 -1.50 -24.04 -8.32
N TRP A 97 -1.24 -23.10 -9.22
CA TRP A 97 0.02 -23.02 -9.95
C TRP A 97 1.22 -22.74 -9.04
N MET A 98 1.03 -21.96 -7.96
CA MET A 98 2.09 -21.60 -7.00
C MET A 98 2.10 -22.53 -5.76
N TRP A 99 1.03 -23.28 -5.52
CA TRP A 99 0.91 -24.13 -4.33
C TRP A 99 1.56 -25.51 -4.49
N THR A 100 1.98 -26.07 -3.35
CA THR A 100 2.28 -27.49 -3.23
C THR A 100 0.99 -28.31 -3.10
N GLU A 101 1.07 -29.63 -3.32
CA GLU A 101 -0.09 -30.53 -3.13
C GLU A 101 -0.68 -30.42 -1.72
N ALA A 102 0.19 -30.34 -0.71
CA ALA A 102 -0.23 -30.20 0.70
C ALA A 102 -0.98 -28.90 1.00
N GLN A 103 -0.52 -27.77 0.46
CA GLN A 103 -1.19 -26.47 0.60
C GLN A 103 -2.54 -26.45 -0.11
N PHE A 104 -2.64 -27.07 -1.29
CA PHE A 104 -3.88 -27.18 -2.02
C PHE A 104 -4.92 -28.02 -1.25
N GLU A 105 -4.50 -29.17 -0.72
CA GLU A 105 -5.38 -30.02 0.09
C GLU A 105 -5.79 -29.37 1.42
N GLU A 106 -4.89 -28.61 2.03
CA GLU A 106 -5.17 -27.85 3.25
C GLU A 106 -6.22 -26.77 2.99
N TYR A 107 -6.08 -26.00 1.93
CA TYR A 107 -7.07 -25.01 1.52
C TYR A 107 -8.47 -25.62 1.32
N LEU A 108 -8.59 -26.73 0.57
CA LEU A 108 -9.88 -27.39 0.37
C LEU A 108 -10.52 -27.91 1.66
N ARG A 109 -9.70 -28.22 2.66
CA ARG A 109 -10.19 -28.67 3.98
C ARG A 109 -10.68 -27.49 4.83
N GLU A 110 -9.99 -26.35 4.76
CA GLU A 110 -10.35 -25.13 5.51
C GLU A 110 -11.57 -24.43 4.93
N TYR A 111 -11.73 -24.48 3.62
CA TYR A 111 -12.80 -23.80 2.88
C TYR A 111 -13.74 -24.78 2.18
N PRO A 112 -14.55 -25.56 2.92
CA PRO A 112 -15.49 -26.51 2.33
C PRO A 112 -16.62 -25.74 1.60
N PRO A 113 -17.20 -26.30 0.52
CA PRO A 113 -18.26 -25.66 -0.24
C PRO A 113 -19.45 -25.25 0.64
N THR A 114 -19.97 -24.06 0.40
CA THR A 114 -21.19 -23.53 1.04
C THR A 114 -22.45 -24.25 0.51
N GLU A 115 -23.61 -24.00 1.10
CA GLU A 115 -24.86 -24.61 0.61
C GLU A 115 -25.24 -24.13 -0.79
N ASP A 116 -25.00 -22.85 -1.09
CA ASP A 116 -25.26 -22.29 -2.44
C ASP A 116 -24.33 -22.91 -3.48
N GLN A 117 -23.06 -23.08 -3.16
CA GLN A 117 -22.11 -23.78 -4.01
C GLN A 117 -22.53 -25.24 -4.24
N ARG A 118 -22.91 -25.97 -3.19
CA ARG A 118 -23.40 -27.34 -3.30
C ARG A 118 -24.65 -27.45 -4.17
N ALA A 119 -25.53 -26.45 -4.15
CA ALA A 119 -26.72 -26.44 -5.01
C ALA A 119 -26.33 -26.40 -6.49
N VAL A 120 -25.38 -25.52 -6.87
CA VAL A 120 -24.88 -25.43 -8.25
C VAL A 120 -24.09 -26.68 -8.65
N MET A 121 -23.30 -27.26 -7.72
CA MET A 121 -22.57 -28.51 -7.96
C MET A 121 -23.55 -29.66 -8.30
N ARG A 122 -24.64 -29.82 -7.53
CA ARG A 122 -25.69 -30.81 -7.84
C ARG A 122 -26.32 -30.58 -9.23
N GLU A 123 -26.57 -29.33 -9.59
CA GLU A 123 -27.11 -28.98 -10.89
C GLU A 123 -26.16 -29.38 -12.02
N ILE A 124 -24.83 -29.20 -11.84
CA ILE A 124 -23.81 -29.65 -12.79
C ILE A 124 -23.83 -31.19 -12.91
N GLU A 125 -23.84 -31.91 -11.79
CA GLU A 125 -23.88 -33.37 -11.80
C GLU A 125 -25.13 -33.89 -12.52
N GLU A 126 -26.31 -33.36 -12.21
CA GLU A 126 -27.58 -33.79 -12.78
C GLU A 126 -27.71 -33.47 -14.29
N LYS A 127 -27.36 -32.24 -14.69
CA LYS A 127 -27.56 -31.81 -16.08
C LYS A 127 -26.44 -32.23 -17.01
N CYS A 128 -25.20 -32.31 -16.51
CA CYS A 128 -24.03 -32.64 -17.32
C CYS A 128 -23.60 -34.10 -17.19
N GLY A 129 -24.07 -34.84 -16.19
CA GLY A 129 -23.68 -36.24 -15.94
C GLY A 129 -22.19 -36.37 -15.56
N LEU A 130 -21.61 -35.31 -14.97
CA LEU A 130 -20.19 -35.27 -14.62
C LEU A 130 -19.99 -35.69 -13.15
N THR A 131 -18.79 -36.20 -12.89
CA THR A 131 -18.32 -36.54 -11.53
C THR A 131 -17.11 -35.68 -11.18
N PRO A 132 -16.85 -35.38 -9.88
CA PRO A 132 -15.68 -34.64 -9.45
C PRO A 132 -14.36 -35.19 -10.02
N MET A 133 -13.38 -34.34 -10.23
CA MET A 133 -12.02 -34.74 -10.59
C MET A 133 -11.36 -35.49 -9.44
N GLU A 134 -10.79 -36.68 -9.69
CA GLU A 134 -10.22 -37.52 -8.62
C GLU A 134 -8.94 -36.91 -8.00
N GLU A 135 -8.05 -36.37 -8.83
CA GLU A 135 -6.77 -35.79 -8.41
C GLU A 135 -6.62 -34.36 -8.98
N PRO A 136 -7.39 -33.37 -8.47
CA PRO A 136 -7.50 -32.04 -9.10
C PRO A 136 -6.15 -31.30 -9.17
N TRP A 137 -5.34 -31.33 -8.12
CA TRP A 137 -4.04 -30.67 -8.12
C TRP A 137 -3.07 -31.25 -9.15
N ARG A 138 -2.97 -32.57 -9.22
CA ARG A 138 -2.13 -33.27 -10.21
C ARG A 138 -2.60 -33.03 -11.65
N TYR A 139 -3.92 -32.99 -11.83
CA TYR A 139 -4.52 -32.67 -13.12
C TYR A 139 -4.12 -31.24 -13.57
N LEU A 140 -4.25 -30.22 -12.68
CA LEU A 140 -3.86 -28.85 -12.97
C LEU A 140 -2.38 -28.74 -13.33
N LYS A 141 -1.49 -29.35 -12.54
CA LYS A 141 -0.04 -29.39 -12.85
C LYS A 141 0.25 -30.05 -14.21
N LYS A 142 -0.48 -31.14 -14.53
CA LYS A 142 -0.34 -31.84 -15.81
C LYS A 142 -0.80 -31.00 -16.98
N VAL A 143 -1.96 -30.35 -16.90
CA VAL A 143 -2.47 -29.47 -17.97
C VAL A 143 -1.51 -28.32 -18.20
N ARG A 144 -0.99 -27.72 -17.13
CA ARG A 144 0.02 -26.66 -17.25
C ARG A 144 1.30 -27.13 -17.95
N ALA A 145 1.80 -28.30 -17.62
CA ALA A 145 3.01 -28.85 -18.22
C ALA A 145 2.83 -29.27 -19.69
N GLU A 146 1.63 -29.72 -20.06
CA GLU A 146 1.31 -30.18 -21.42
C GLU A 146 0.88 -29.06 -22.38
N THR A 147 0.43 -27.91 -21.85
CA THR A 147 -0.05 -26.80 -22.68
C THR A 147 1.13 -25.93 -23.13
N ASP A 148 1.41 -25.96 -24.45
CA ASP A 148 2.42 -25.05 -25.02
C ASP A 148 1.85 -23.63 -25.14
N CYS A 149 2.23 -22.77 -24.17
CA CYS A 149 1.82 -21.37 -24.10
C CYS A 149 2.69 -20.43 -24.96
N SER A 150 3.67 -20.92 -25.73
CA SER A 150 4.55 -20.08 -26.58
C SER A 150 3.78 -19.30 -27.66
N GLY A 151 2.59 -19.77 -28.02
CA GLY A 151 1.68 -19.11 -28.95
C GLY A 151 0.82 -18.01 -28.34
N LEU A 152 0.83 -17.78 -27.01
CA LEU A 152 0.09 -16.69 -26.38
C LEU A 152 0.58 -15.35 -26.90
N ARG A 153 -0.37 -14.44 -27.14
CA ARG A 153 -0.08 -13.05 -27.49
C ARG A 153 -0.87 -12.15 -26.57
N LEU A 154 -0.16 -11.31 -25.85
CA LEU A 154 -0.73 -10.30 -24.96
C LEU A 154 -0.94 -8.98 -25.71
N GLU A 155 -1.58 -8.00 -25.08
CA GLU A 155 -1.64 -6.66 -25.65
C GLU A 155 -0.23 -6.05 -25.63
N LYS A 156 0.05 -5.20 -26.63
CA LYS A 156 1.39 -4.64 -26.83
C LYS A 156 1.89 -3.91 -25.59
N GLU A 157 1.00 -3.17 -24.94
CA GLU A 157 1.28 -2.44 -23.68
C GLU A 157 1.72 -3.36 -22.55
N TYR A 158 1.15 -4.57 -22.46
CA TYR A 158 1.54 -5.55 -21.46
C TYR A 158 2.81 -6.30 -21.84
N GLU A 159 2.99 -6.63 -23.13
CA GLU A 159 4.25 -7.20 -23.64
C GLU A 159 5.43 -6.23 -23.40
N GLU A 160 5.21 -4.91 -23.52
CA GLU A 160 6.19 -3.88 -23.20
C GLU A 160 6.49 -3.78 -21.69
N LEU A 161 5.53 -4.12 -20.83
CA LEU A 161 5.75 -4.23 -19.37
C LEU A 161 6.55 -5.49 -19.00
N LEU A 162 6.29 -6.62 -19.68
CA LEU A 162 6.99 -7.89 -19.43
C LEU A 162 8.42 -7.92 -19.97
N HIS A 163 8.62 -7.28 -21.09
CA HIS A 163 9.90 -7.12 -21.74
C HIS A 163 10.13 -5.64 -21.93
N PRO A 164 10.57 -4.92 -20.90
CA PRO A 164 11.00 -3.57 -21.10
C PRO A 164 12.02 -3.63 -22.22
N VAL A 165 11.58 -3.20 -23.41
CA VAL A 165 12.49 -3.00 -24.54
C VAL A 165 13.62 -2.21 -23.93
N CYS A 166 14.87 -2.64 -24.10
CA CYS A 166 16.03 -1.84 -23.79
C CYS A 166 15.75 -0.47 -24.41
N ARG A 167 15.13 0.43 -23.65
CA ARG A 167 14.81 1.76 -24.14
C ARG A 167 16.16 2.37 -24.49
N GLU A 168 16.24 2.95 -25.67
CA GLU A 168 17.39 3.82 -25.97
C GLU A 168 17.65 4.67 -24.73
N PRO A 169 18.90 4.84 -24.30
CA PRO A 169 19.21 5.59 -23.09
C PRO A 169 18.42 6.89 -23.10
N GLN A 170 17.38 6.95 -22.28
CA GLN A 170 16.58 8.18 -22.20
C GLN A 170 17.52 9.23 -21.64
N GLU A 171 17.67 10.34 -22.35
CA GLU A 171 18.38 11.50 -21.81
C GLU A 171 17.85 11.80 -20.41
N TRP A 172 18.78 12.00 -19.46
CA TRP A 172 18.42 12.37 -18.11
C TRP A 172 17.83 13.77 -18.10
N GLU A 173 16.53 13.86 -17.87
CA GLU A 173 15.79 15.11 -17.84
C GLU A 173 14.97 15.18 -16.55
N VAL A 174 15.11 16.25 -15.79
CA VAL A 174 14.38 16.49 -14.55
C VAL A 174 13.43 17.67 -14.73
N TYR A 175 12.16 17.44 -14.40
CA TYR A 175 11.10 18.44 -14.52
C TYR A 175 10.51 18.79 -13.17
N PHE A 176 10.05 20.02 -13.02
CA PHE A 176 9.40 20.47 -11.80
C PHE A 176 8.09 19.71 -11.56
N GLU A 177 7.90 19.19 -10.33
CA GLU A 177 6.73 18.39 -9.92
C GLU A 177 6.41 17.19 -10.83
N TYR A 178 7.44 16.47 -11.27
CA TYR A 178 7.24 15.32 -12.14
C TYR A 178 7.92 14.03 -11.63
N GLY A 179 8.39 14.01 -10.42
CA GLY A 179 9.03 12.83 -9.80
C GLY A 179 10.28 12.39 -10.57
N PHE A 180 10.45 11.08 -10.69
CA PHE A 180 11.57 10.44 -11.40
C PHE A 180 11.21 9.97 -12.81
N GLY A 181 9.94 10.10 -13.20
CA GLY A 181 9.47 9.73 -14.54
C GLY A 181 10.18 10.47 -15.65
N GLY A 182 10.10 9.93 -16.84
CA GLY A 182 10.81 10.42 -18.01
C GLY A 182 10.34 11.79 -18.52
N LYS A 183 10.28 11.99 -19.83
CA LYS A 183 10.02 13.26 -20.49
C LYS A 183 8.61 13.80 -20.23
N LYS A 184 8.50 15.02 -19.70
CA LYS A 184 7.22 15.74 -19.53
C LYS A 184 6.88 16.50 -20.82
N PRO A 185 5.83 16.12 -21.56
CA PRO A 185 5.48 16.78 -22.82
C PRO A 185 5.23 18.28 -22.64
N ARG A 186 5.72 19.09 -23.58
CA ARG A 186 5.53 20.55 -23.62
C ARG A 186 6.20 21.36 -22.49
N HIS A 187 7.01 20.74 -21.64
CA HIS A 187 7.79 21.40 -20.62
C HIS A 187 9.28 21.38 -20.96
N ARG A 188 10.04 22.29 -20.40
CA ARG A 188 11.50 22.30 -20.50
C ARG A 188 12.09 21.70 -19.24
N PRO A 189 13.09 20.81 -19.37
CA PRO A 189 13.78 20.27 -18.22
C PRO A 189 14.53 21.36 -17.46
N GLY A 190 14.74 21.14 -16.18
CA GLY A 190 15.59 21.97 -15.35
C GLY A 190 17.05 21.90 -15.80
N ARG A 191 17.75 23.04 -15.74
CA ARG A 191 19.18 23.04 -15.96
C ARG A 191 19.88 22.44 -14.74
N GLU A 192 20.58 21.35 -14.94
CA GLU A 192 21.37 20.70 -13.89
C GLU A 192 22.54 21.59 -13.45
N ILE A 193 22.77 21.61 -12.15
CA ILE A 193 23.93 22.16 -11.47
C ILE A 193 24.48 21.05 -10.58
N THR A 194 25.60 20.47 -10.94
CA THR A 194 26.26 19.44 -10.16
C THR A 194 26.76 20.04 -8.85
N LEU A 195 26.43 19.42 -7.73
CA LEU A 195 26.83 19.82 -6.38
C LEU A 195 27.81 18.84 -5.74
N GLY A 196 27.55 17.55 -5.84
CA GLY A 196 28.38 16.48 -5.27
C GLY A 196 28.62 16.65 -3.76
N LYS A 197 27.69 17.27 -3.04
CA LYS A 197 27.87 17.61 -1.63
C LYS A 197 27.50 16.46 -0.73
N THR A 198 28.45 15.99 0.05
CA THR A 198 28.23 15.00 1.12
C THR A 198 28.17 15.64 2.49
N PHE A 199 27.37 15.11 3.39
CA PHE A 199 27.29 15.52 4.80
C PHE A 199 26.76 14.38 5.65
N THR A 200 26.89 14.51 6.97
CA THR A 200 26.35 13.56 7.94
C THR A 200 25.19 14.20 8.67
N TRP A 201 24.08 13.48 8.79
CA TRP A 201 22.94 13.88 9.61
C TRP A 201 22.55 12.75 10.57
N GLY A 202 22.68 13.00 11.86
CA GLY A 202 22.67 11.93 12.85
C GLY A 202 23.88 11.01 12.67
N LYS A 203 23.63 9.78 12.27
CA LYS A 203 24.67 8.77 11.97
C LYS A 203 24.71 8.38 10.48
N GLU A 204 23.80 8.94 9.68
CA GLU A 204 23.65 8.59 8.28
C GLU A 204 24.48 9.50 7.38
N GLU A 205 24.98 8.93 6.30
CA GLU A 205 25.65 9.65 5.23
C GLU A 205 24.66 10.07 4.17
N TRP A 206 24.70 11.35 3.84
CA TRP A 206 23.85 11.98 2.84
C TRP A 206 24.65 12.56 1.71
N LEU A 207 24.07 12.53 0.52
CA LEU A 207 24.60 13.11 -0.70
C LEU A 207 23.54 14.00 -1.35
N VAL A 208 23.93 15.21 -1.74
CA VAL A 208 23.19 16.09 -2.66
C VAL A 208 23.97 16.14 -3.96
N PRO A 209 23.67 15.25 -4.94
CA PRO A 209 24.47 15.16 -6.16
C PRO A 209 24.27 16.37 -7.08
N ALA A 210 23.05 16.84 -7.23
CA ALA A 210 22.70 17.91 -8.13
C ALA A 210 21.47 18.70 -7.70
N MET A 211 21.33 19.88 -8.29
CA MET A 211 20.17 20.74 -8.24
C MET A 211 19.74 21.10 -9.67
N TYR A 212 18.44 21.15 -9.93
CA TYR A 212 17.87 21.48 -11.24
C TYR A 212 17.12 22.79 -11.17
N CYS A 213 17.55 23.77 -11.96
CA CYS A 213 16.89 25.08 -12.05
C CYS A 213 15.82 25.08 -13.14
N CYS A 214 14.57 24.89 -12.74
CA CYS A 214 13.39 24.94 -13.60
C CYS A 214 12.88 26.40 -13.76
N SER A 215 11.85 26.60 -14.59
CA SER A 215 11.15 27.88 -14.70
C SER A 215 10.37 28.21 -13.44
N GLU A 216 9.72 27.21 -12.87
CA GLU A 216 8.81 27.30 -11.72
C GLU A 216 9.55 27.35 -10.38
N GLY A 217 10.68 26.67 -10.29
CA GLY A 217 11.38 26.49 -9.04
C GLY A 217 12.71 25.74 -9.17
N VAL A 218 13.12 25.16 -8.07
CA VAL A 218 14.30 24.30 -7.94
C VAL A 218 13.85 22.89 -7.60
N VAL A 219 14.53 21.92 -8.18
CA VAL A 219 14.43 20.50 -7.80
C VAL A 219 15.78 20.08 -7.22
N LEU A 220 15.77 19.47 -6.05
CA LEU A 220 16.95 18.91 -5.39
C LEU A 220 16.79 17.40 -5.27
N ASP A 221 17.83 16.65 -5.62
CA ASP A 221 17.94 15.24 -5.28
C ASP A 221 18.75 15.08 -3.98
N LEU A 222 18.16 14.38 -3.02
CA LEU A 222 18.73 14.08 -1.70
C LEU A 222 18.83 12.57 -1.57
N LEU A 223 19.99 12.05 -1.29
CA LEU A 223 20.26 10.62 -1.24
C LEU A 223 20.85 10.24 0.12
N LYS A 224 20.26 9.25 0.77
CA LYS A 224 20.79 8.64 1.98
C LYS A 224 21.42 7.29 1.63
N LYS A 225 22.70 7.15 1.97
CA LYS A 225 23.40 5.87 1.83
C LYS A 225 23.06 4.97 3.00
N VAL A 226 22.64 3.74 2.71
CA VAL A 226 22.27 2.74 3.72
C VAL A 226 23.22 1.54 3.61
N PRO A 227 24.07 1.29 4.63
CA PRO A 227 24.95 0.13 4.63
C PRO A 227 24.18 -1.18 4.57
N LEU A 228 24.71 -2.18 3.85
CA LEU A 228 24.07 -3.48 3.70
C LEU A 228 23.81 -4.15 5.06
N GLU A 229 24.76 -4.03 5.98
CA GLU A 229 24.64 -4.58 7.34
C GLU A 229 23.49 -3.94 8.15
N ALA A 230 23.06 -2.73 7.79
CA ALA A 230 21.90 -2.09 8.42
C ALA A 230 20.60 -2.69 7.90
N LEU A 231 20.52 -2.98 6.59
CA LEU A 231 19.39 -3.65 5.97
C LEU A 231 19.25 -5.09 6.51
N GLU A 232 20.35 -5.85 6.55
CA GLU A 232 20.37 -7.22 7.06
C GLU A 232 19.92 -7.28 8.53
N ARG A 233 20.46 -6.42 9.38
CA ARG A 233 20.05 -6.34 10.80
C ARG A 233 18.59 -5.98 10.98
N PHE A 234 18.07 -5.10 10.14
CA PHE A 234 16.66 -4.73 10.17
C PHE A 234 15.77 -5.91 9.76
N ALA A 235 16.09 -6.57 8.65
CA ALA A 235 15.38 -7.75 8.17
C ALA A 235 15.42 -8.92 9.20
N GLU A 236 16.57 -9.17 9.80
CA GLU A 236 16.73 -10.21 10.83
C GLU A 236 15.92 -9.88 12.10
N LYS A 237 16.00 -8.64 12.59
CA LYS A 237 15.29 -8.21 13.80
C LYS A 237 13.77 -8.35 13.66
N TRP A 238 13.22 -7.96 12.52
CA TRP A 238 11.78 -7.97 12.28
C TRP A 238 11.30 -9.24 11.59
N GLY A 239 12.21 -10.15 11.26
CA GLY A 239 11.87 -11.44 10.63
C GLY A 239 11.22 -11.27 9.27
N LEU A 240 11.74 -10.36 8.45
CA LEU A 240 11.17 -10.07 7.14
C LEU A 240 11.41 -11.24 6.17
N GLU A 241 10.45 -11.44 5.27
CA GLU A 241 10.56 -12.33 4.12
C GLU A 241 11.23 -11.61 2.93
N GLU A 242 11.47 -12.33 1.83
CA GLU A 242 12.05 -11.76 0.60
C GLU A 242 11.22 -10.62 0.00
N ASN A 243 9.90 -10.62 0.24
CA ASN A 243 8.99 -9.53 -0.16
C ASN A 243 9.03 -8.32 0.77
N GLY A 244 9.82 -8.38 1.85
CA GLY A 244 9.93 -7.31 2.83
C GLY A 244 8.82 -7.29 3.90
N GLU A 245 7.93 -8.27 3.92
CA GLU A 245 6.86 -8.37 4.91
C GLU A 245 7.28 -9.18 6.13
N PRO A 246 6.79 -8.86 7.35
CA PRO A 246 7.04 -9.66 8.54
C PRO A 246 6.37 -11.04 8.44
N ARG A 247 7.08 -12.09 8.87
CA ARG A 247 6.57 -13.47 8.92
C ARG A 247 5.38 -13.67 9.87
N ARG A 248 5.09 -12.73 10.72
CA ARG A 248 3.99 -12.75 11.68
C ARG A 248 3.27 -11.43 11.69
N GLU A 249 2.03 -11.46 12.10
CA GLU A 249 1.28 -10.25 12.39
C GLU A 249 1.94 -9.48 13.54
N LEU A 250 2.16 -8.18 13.32
CA LEU A 250 2.74 -7.28 14.31
C LEU A 250 1.62 -6.55 15.06
N THR A 251 1.85 -6.32 16.36
CA THR A 251 1.00 -5.40 17.11
C THR A 251 1.20 -3.97 16.60
N PRO A 252 0.22 -3.05 16.80
CA PRO A 252 0.37 -1.64 16.39
C PRO A 252 1.65 -0.97 16.95
N ALA A 253 2.05 -1.34 18.18
CA ALA A 253 3.28 -0.85 18.79
C ALA A 253 4.55 -1.35 18.09
N GLU A 254 4.52 -2.61 17.64
CA GLU A 254 5.62 -3.20 16.88
C GLU A 254 5.68 -2.66 15.45
N GLN A 255 4.53 -2.36 14.83
CA GLN A 255 4.48 -1.70 13.52
C GLN A 255 5.11 -0.31 13.58
N ASP A 256 4.71 0.53 14.57
CA ASP A 256 5.30 1.86 14.79
C ASP A 256 6.82 1.76 14.99
N ALA A 257 7.27 0.77 15.79
CA ALA A 257 8.70 0.57 16.06
C ALA A 257 9.45 0.09 14.82
N MET A 258 8.86 -0.78 14.01
CA MET A 258 9.43 -1.24 12.74
C MET A 258 9.56 -0.09 11.74
N GLU A 259 8.54 0.74 11.59
CA GLU A 259 8.61 1.92 10.72
C GLU A 259 9.67 2.91 11.16
N ALA A 260 9.74 3.23 12.46
CA ALA A 260 10.73 4.15 13.02
C ALA A 260 12.17 3.63 12.89
N GLU A 261 12.37 2.32 12.85
CA GLU A 261 13.68 1.69 12.73
C GLU A 261 14.07 1.36 11.28
N ASN A 262 13.17 1.53 10.31
CA ASN A 262 13.46 1.20 8.91
C ASN A 262 14.58 2.09 8.37
N PRO A 263 15.75 1.52 8.05
CA PRO A 263 16.90 2.31 7.62
C PRO A 263 16.70 2.98 6.25
N MET A 264 15.72 2.52 5.47
CA MET A 264 15.38 3.13 4.17
C MET A 264 14.45 4.31 4.30
N GLU A 265 13.73 4.41 5.39
CA GLU A 265 12.78 5.50 5.66
C GLU A 265 13.46 6.70 6.32
N GLU A 266 12.95 7.87 6.03
CA GLU A 266 13.31 9.09 6.73
C GLU A 266 12.18 10.11 6.56
N ARG A 267 11.64 10.59 7.65
CA ARG A 267 10.61 11.62 7.64
C ARG A 267 11.23 12.96 8.01
N PHE A 268 11.33 13.85 7.05
CA PHE A 268 11.96 15.16 7.24
C PHE A 268 11.30 16.25 6.39
N ARG A 269 11.50 17.47 6.83
CA ARG A 269 11.20 18.68 6.08
C ARG A 269 12.51 19.26 5.56
N ALA A 270 12.54 19.59 4.27
CA ALA A 270 13.66 20.24 3.61
C ALA A 270 13.33 21.70 3.31
N GLU A 271 14.09 22.63 3.86
CA GLU A 271 13.99 24.06 3.57
C GLU A 271 15.19 24.49 2.75
N VAL A 272 14.93 25.05 1.57
CA VAL A 272 15.98 25.49 0.62
C VAL A 272 16.00 27.01 0.55
N THR A 273 17.18 27.59 0.71
CA THR A 273 17.42 29.02 0.59
C THR A 273 18.38 29.25 -0.57
N VAL A 274 18.01 30.15 -1.49
CA VAL A 274 18.85 30.55 -2.64
C VAL A 274 19.15 32.05 -2.55
N ASN A 275 20.44 32.41 -2.55
CA ASN A 275 20.91 33.80 -2.40
C ASN A 275 20.28 34.50 -1.18
N GLY A 276 20.12 33.77 -0.05
CA GLY A 276 19.51 34.32 1.17
C GLY A 276 17.97 34.42 1.12
N GLN A 277 17.32 33.98 0.05
CA GLN A 277 15.86 33.97 -0.08
C GLN A 277 15.32 32.55 0.15
N PRO A 278 14.45 32.32 1.14
CA PRO A 278 13.84 31.01 1.33
C PRO A 278 12.87 30.69 0.20
N LEU A 279 12.93 29.49 -0.31
CA LEU A 279 12.00 28.97 -1.28
C LEU A 279 10.80 28.36 -0.57
N ARG A 280 9.67 28.23 -1.28
CA ARG A 280 8.48 27.58 -0.76
C ARG A 280 8.48 26.12 -1.18
N GLU A 281 8.46 25.22 -0.21
CA GLU A 281 8.27 23.78 -0.47
C GLU A 281 6.98 23.53 -1.28
N SER A 282 7.03 22.62 -2.24
CA SER A 282 5.90 22.24 -3.07
C SER A 282 5.60 20.75 -2.93
N THR A 283 6.43 19.90 -3.49
CA THR A 283 6.19 18.46 -3.58
C THR A 283 7.48 17.68 -3.36
N GLY A 284 7.38 16.52 -2.73
CA GLY A 284 8.46 15.55 -2.59
C GLY A 284 8.10 14.20 -3.22
N TYR A 285 9.10 13.50 -3.73
CA TYR A 285 8.97 12.15 -4.29
C TYR A 285 10.06 11.26 -3.68
N GLY A 286 9.71 10.03 -3.30
CA GLY A 286 10.64 9.05 -2.75
C GLY A 286 10.82 7.84 -3.66
N ARG A 287 12.03 7.25 -3.65
CA ARG A 287 12.35 5.96 -4.24
C ARG A 287 13.37 5.25 -3.36
N TYR A 288 13.42 3.95 -3.50
CA TYR A 288 14.39 3.10 -2.79
C TYR A 288 15.10 2.20 -3.78
N TRP A 289 16.35 1.94 -3.51
CA TRP A 289 17.13 0.96 -4.25
C TRP A 289 17.89 0.07 -3.28
N LYS A 290 17.83 -1.26 -3.49
CA LYS A 290 18.58 -2.26 -2.72
C LYS A 290 19.30 -3.21 -3.67
N PRO A 291 20.47 -3.73 -3.29
CA PRO A 291 21.22 -4.67 -4.12
C PRO A 291 20.46 -5.96 -4.46
N GLU A 292 19.58 -6.42 -3.57
CA GLU A 292 18.82 -7.66 -3.69
C GLU A 292 17.62 -7.52 -4.65
N ASP A 293 17.03 -6.33 -4.73
CA ASP A 293 15.83 -6.08 -5.55
C ASP A 293 16.18 -6.00 -7.06
N GLY A 294 17.47 -5.95 -7.42
CA GLY A 294 17.93 -5.82 -8.81
C GLY A 294 17.33 -4.57 -9.47
N CYS A 295 16.89 -4.71 -10.72
CA CYS A 295 16.26 -3.62 -11.50
C CYS A 295 14.74 -3.52 -11.29
N CYS A 296 14.20 -3.82 -10.11
CA CYS A 296 12.76 -3.76 -9.85
C CYS A 296 12.20 -2.33 -9.88
N ASP A 297 13.01 -1.30 -9.56
CA ASP A 297 12.66 0.11 -9.71
C ASP A 297 13.56 0.78 -10.75
N GLU A 298 13.07 0.85 -12.00
CA GLU A 298 13.78 1.48 -13.13
C GLU A 298 14.11 2.96 -12.86
N ASP A 299 13.26 3.68 -12.12
CA ASP A 299 13.48 5.09 -11.79
C ASP A 299 14.66 5.24 -10.82
N ALA A 300 14.74 4.36 -9.79
CA ALA A 300 15.85 4.34 -8.85
C ALA A 300 17.15 3.91 -9.54
N ASP A 301 17.12 2.90 -10.40
CA ASP A 301 18.28 2.45 -11.19
C ASP A 301 18.85 3.57 -12.07
N ARG A 302 17.99 4.36 -12.73
CA ARG A 302 18.39 5.52 -13.54
C ARG A 302 19.08 6.61 -12.72
N VAL A 303 18.62 6.82 -11.46
CA VAL A 303 19.28 7.75 -10.53
C VAL A 303 20.69 7.25 -10.20
N LEU A 304 20.84 5.97 -9.90
CA LEU A 304 22.15 5.39 -9.61
C LEU A 304 23.10 5.49 -10.82
N GLU A 305 22.59 5.20 -12.01
CA GLU A 305 23.37 5.28 -13.23
C GLU A 305 23.80 6.73 -13.55
N HIS A 306 22.88 7.69 -13.46
CA HIS A 306 23.16 9.09 -13.76
C HIS A 306 24.20 9.71 -12.83
N TYR A 307 24.14 9.38 -11.52
CA TYR A 307 25.07 9.90 -10.52
C TYR A 307 26.27 8.97 -10.26
N GLU A 308 26.42 7.91 -11.06
CA GLU A 308 27.51 6.92 -10.94
C GLU A 308 27.66 6.36 -9.50
N LEU A 309 26.51 6.04 -8.85
CA LEU A 309 26.50 5.57 -7.46
C LEU A 309 26.91 4.11 -7.34
N GLU A 310 27.55 3.77 -6.24
CA GLU A 310 27.90 2.39 -5.91
C GLU A 310 26.64 1.52 -5.67
N ARG A 311 26.74 0.24 -6.05
CA ARG A 311 25.62 -0.72 -5.98
C ARG A 311 25.82 -1.80 -4.89
N ASN A 312 26.74 -1.57 -3.94
CA ASN A 312 27.03 -2.47 -2.82
C ASN A 312 26.38 -2.03 -1.50
N CYS A 313 25.47 -1.07 -1.54
CA CYS A 313 24.71 -0.56 -0.40
C CYS A 313 23.30 -0.19 -0.85
N GLY A 314 22.39 0.03 0.08
CA GLY A 314 21.07 0.60 -0.20
C GLY A 314 21.12 2.11 -0.42
N TRP A 315 20.17 2.62 -1.18
CA TRP A 315 19.94 4.06 -1.40
C TRP A 315 18.50 4.41 -1.17
N ALA A 316 18.25 5.33 -0.25
CA ALA A 316 16.97 6.02 -0.14
C ALA A 316 17.09 7.38 -0.82
N ILE A 317 16.18 7.67 -1.73
CA ILE A 317 16.29 8.74 -2.72
C ILE A 317 15.07 9.65 -2.58
N TRP A 318 15.28 10.93 -2.37
CA TRP A 318 14.21 11.94 -2.35
C TRP A 318 14.49 13.00 -3.40
N ARG A 319 13.44 13.38 -4.10
CA ARG A 319 13.43 14.53 -5.03
C ARG A 319 12.51 15.58 -4.48
N VAL A 320 13.06 16.70 -4.01
CA VAL A 320 12.32 17.80 -3.38
C VAL A 320 12.16 18.95 -4.37
N CYS A 321 10.93 19.42 -4.54
CA CYS A 321 10.58 20.55 -5.40
C CYS A 321 10.27 21.79 -4.56
N CYS A 322 10.94 22.90 -4.83
CA CYS A 322 10.75 24.18 -4.17
C CYS A 322 10.45 25.30 -5.18
N LEU A 323 9.33 25.99 -5.01
CA LEU A 323 8.90 27.10 -5.85
C LEU A 323 9.74 28.36 -5.62
N TRP A 324 10.02 29.10 -6.69
CA TRP A 324 10.58 30.43 -6.56
C TRP A 324 9.64 31.35 -5.78
N ASN A 325 10.20 32.10 -4.82
CA ASN A 325 9.46 33.14 -4.11
C ASN A 325 9.64 34.48 -4.83
N GLY A 326 8.75 34.75 -5.80
CA GLY A 326 8.79 35.95 -6.62
C GLY A 326 9.16 35.68 -8.09
N GLY A 327 10.41 35.50 -8.43
CA GLY A 327 10.86 35.19 -9.78
C GLY A 327 12.06 34.27 -9.81
N LYS A 328 12.36 33.70 -10.98
CA LYS A 328 13.50 32.82 -11.16
C LYS A 328 14.81 33.54 -10.80
N LEU A 329 15.54 32.94 -9.86
CA LEU A 329 16.86 33.41 -9.46
C LEU A 329 17.97 32.69 -10.24
N LYS A 330 19.11 33.37 -10.38
CA LYS A 330 20.37 32.72 -10.76
C LYS A 330 21.07 32.30 -9.44
N PRO A 331 21.17 31.01 -9.10
CA PRO A 331 21.80 30.61 -7.87
C PRO A 331 23.28 31.00 -7.84
N GLU A 332 23.69 31.64 -6.73
CA GLU A 332 25.07 31.95 -6.39
C GLU A 332 25.44 31.32 -5.04
N THR A 333 24.45 31.25 -4.13
CA THR A 333 24.55 30.55 -2.87
C THR A 333 23.29 29.69 -2.67
N VAL A 334 23.45 28.49 -2.19
CA VAL A 334 22.36 27.56 -1.89
C VAL A 334 22.59 26.93 -0.54
N GLU A 335 21.63 27.03 0.32
CA GLU A 335 21.63 26.41 1.64
C GLU A 335 20.43 25.47 1.76
N LEU A 336 20.67 24.31 2.38
CA LEU A 336 19.66 23.30 2.71
C LEU A 336 19.59 23.15 4.22
N THR A 337 18.41 23.29 4.79
CA THR A 337 18.14 22.93 6.19
C THR A 337 17.22 21.71 6.20
N MET A 338 17.66 20.64 6.83
CA MET A 338 16.85 19.43 7.05
C MET A 338 16.46 19.32 8.52
N THR A 339 15.18 19.15 8.77
CA THR A 339 14.60 19.00 10.10
C THR A 339 13.80 17.71 10.17
N ALA A 340 14.19 16.78 11.04
CA ALA A 340 13.46 15.54 11.22
C ALA A 340 12.03 15.80 11.71
N GLU A 341 11.07 15.06 11.19
CA GLU A 341 9.72 15.06 11.75
C GLU A 341 9.72 14.41 13.13
N LYS A 342 8.66 14.64 13.89
CA LYS A 342 8.51 14.03 15.19
C LYS A 342 8.03 12.59 15.02
N GLU A 343 8.64 11.68 15.74
CA GLU A 343 8.29 10.28 15.81
C GLU A 343 7.63 9.96 17.14
N ALA A 344 6.75 8.98 17.15
CA ALA A 344 6.07 8.52 18.34
C ALA A 344 7.00 7.62 19.17
N VAL A 345 7.15 7.95 20.45
CA VAL A 345 7.81 7.08 21.43
C VAL A 345 6.75 6.59 22.40
N ASP A 346 6.67 5.28 22.59
CA ASP A 346 5.64 4.65 23.42
C ASP A 346 5.78 5.04 24.89
N GLY A 347 4.70 5.58 25.45
CA GLY A 347 4.59 5.98 26.85
C GLY A 347 3.77 5.01 27.70
N GLY A 348 3.41 3.84 27.12
CA GLY A 348 2.61 2.82 27.77
C GLY A 348 1.10 2.99 27.59
N THR A 349 0.35 2.02 28.10
CA THR A 349 -1.11 1.97 28.01
C THR A 349 -1.78 2.09 29.37
N PHE A 350 -3.00 2.63 29.38
CA PHE A 350 -3.82 2.76 30.60
C PHE A 350 -5.31 2.77 30.28
N THR A 351 -6.13 2.40 31.25
CA THR A 351 -7.59 2.58 31.18
C THR A 351 -7.97 3.85 31.92
N ALA A 352 -8.71 4.74 31.26
CA ALA A 352 -9.12 6.01 31.83
C ALA A 352 -10.41 5.85 32.64
N GLU A 353 -10.48 6.58 33.80
CA GLU A 353 -11.70 6.75 34.57
C GLU A 353 -11.84 8.23 34.94
N PRO A 354 -13.03 8.86 34.83
CA PRO A 354 -13.23 10.26 35.18
C PRO A 354 -12.79 10.59 36.62
N GLY A 355 -12.03 11.70 36.76
CA GLY A 355 -11.51 12.18 38.05
C GLY A 355 -10.24 11.47 38.53
N LYS A 356 -9.78 10.42 37.87
CA LYS A 356 -8.52 9.72 38.20
C LYS A 356 -7.31 10.36 37.52
N THR A 357 -6.15 10.10 38.11
CA THR A 357 -4.85 10.53 37.58
C THR A 357 -4.01 9.32 37.17
N VAL A 358 -3.26 9.48 36.09
CA VAL A 358 -2.37 8.45 35.54
C VAL A 358 -0.97 9.04 35.42
N PRO A 359 0.05 8.45 36.05
CA PRO A 359 1.44 8.87 35.85
C PRO A 359 1.96 8.30 34.53
N LEU A 360 2.47 9.16 33.64
CA LEU A 360 3.04 8.80 32.35
C LEU A 360 4.48 9.31 32.30
N THR A 361 5.44 8.42 32.11
CA THR A 361 6.85 8.79 32.06
C THR A 361 7.33 8.87 30.63
N ASP A 362 7.85 10.03 30.22
CA ASP A 362 8.52 10.18 28.93
C ASP A 362 9.80 9.31 28.94
N PRO A 363 9.88 8.26 28.13
CA PRO A 363 10.99 7.31 28.20
C PRO A 363 12.35 7.91 27.79
N ARG A 364 12.36 9.07 27.13
CA ARG A 364 13.60 9.74 26.68
C ARG A 364 14.19 10.63 27.79
N THR A 365 13.34 11.36 28.49
CA THR A 365 13.75 12.35 29.48
C THR A 365 13.71 11.79 30.90
N GLY A 366 12.94 10.71 31.12
CA GLY A 366 12.63 10.17 32.43
C GLY A 366 11.67 11.05 33.23
N LEU A 367 11.16 12.15 32.65
CA LEU A 367 10.21 13.04 33.31
C LEU A 367 8.83 12.40 33.37
N THR A 368 8.23 12.40 34.53
CA THR A 368 6.87 11.90 34.71
C THR A 368 5.88 13.04 34.66
N HIS A 369 4.89 12.88 33.78
CA HIS A 369 3.73 13.75 33.65
C HIS A 369 2.53 13.10 34.33
N THR A 370 1.72 13.87 35.01
CA THR A 370 0.46 13.38 35.58
C THR A 370 -0.68 13.78 34.66
N LEU A 371 -1.29 12.78 34.02
CA LEU A 371 -2.50 12.96 33.27
C LEU A 371 -3.70 12.87 34.18
N ARG A 372 -4.57 13.88 34.19
CA ARG A 372 -5.83 13.87 34.93
C ARG A 372 -6.99 13.78 33.96
N VAL A 373 -7.78 12.72 34.06
CA VAL A 373 -9.00 12.52 33.27
C VAL A 373 -10.11 13.41 33.83
N LEU A 374 -10.65 14.27 32.98
CA LEU A 374 -11.74 15.19 33.38
C LEU A 374 -13.10 14.53 33.04
N SER A 375 -13.27 14.06 31.84
CA SER A 375 -14.50 13.38 31.38
C SER A 375 -14.21 12.29 30.36
N LEU A 376 -15.13 11.36 30.25
CA LEU A 376 -15.23 10.37 29.17
C LEU A 376 -16.65 10.43 28.66
N THR A 377 -16.83 10.79 27.40
CA THR A 377 -18.18 10.99 26.80
C THR A 377 -18.28 10.09 25.59
N PRO A 378 -19.21 9.11 25.59
CA PRO A 378 -19.56 8.40 24.36
C PRO A 378 -20.19 9.36 23.37
N GLU A 379 -19.73 9.31 22.11
CA GLU A 379 -20.16 10.19 21.04
C GLU A 379 -20.43 9.36 19.77
N THR A 380 -21.29 9.90 18.89
CA THR A 380 -21.61 9.30 17.60
C THR A 380 -21.26 10.28 16.49
N MET A 381 -20.44 9.85 15.55
CA MET A 381 -20.05 10.66 14.39
C MET A 381 -21.26 10.94 13.49
N ASP A 382 -21.39 12.18 13.04
CA ASP A 382 -22.44 12.54 12.07
C ASP A 382 -22.19 11.82 10.73
N ARG A 383 -23.10 10.93 10.36
CA ARG A 383 -23.04 10.16 9.11
C ARG A 383 -23.02 11.04 7.85
N SER A 384 -23.46 12.29 7.93
CA SER A 384 -23.41 13.22 6.80
C SER A 384 -21.98 13.65 6.42
N LEU A 385 -21.02 13.44 7.32
CA LEU A 385 -19.59 13.71 7.09
C LEU A 385 -18.88 12.57 6.37
N LEU A 386 -19.53 11.40 6.26
CA LEU A 386 -18.95 10.22 5.62
C LEU A 386 -19.26 10.21 4.11
N PRO A 387 -18.35 9.70 3.26
CA PRO A 387 -18.59 9.65 1.83
C PRO A 387 -19.78 8.70 1.50
N PRO A 388 -20.66 9.07 0.55
CA PRO A 388 -21.81 8.25 0.15
C PRO A 388 -21.39 7.13 -0.82
N VAL A 389 -20.68 6.12 -0.32
CA VAL A 389 -19.99 5.13 -1.16
C VAL A 389 -20.42 3.70 -0.88
N GLY A 390 -21.66 3.36 -0.84
CA GLY A 390 -22.08 1.95 -0.75
C GLY A 390 -21.40 1.11 0.35
N MET A 391 -20.77 1.78 1.32
CA MET A 391 -20.10 1.19 2.48
C MET A 391 -20.72 1.74 3.77
N GLU A 392 -20.83 0.91 4.76
CA GLU A 392 -21.19 1.29 6.12
C GLU A 392 -19.89 1.51 6.91
N PHE A 393 -19.79 2.66 7.57
CA PHE A 393 -18.64 3.01 8.41
C PHE A 393 -19.04 2.95 9.89
N PRO A 394 -18.13 2.55 10.78
CA PRO A 394 -18.34 2.66 12.21
C PRO A 394 -18.44 4.13 12.62
N THR A 395 -19.28 4.46 13.59
CA THR A 395 -19.60 5.84 13.99
C THR A 395 -19.47 6.11 15.48
N GLU A 396 -19.44 5.06 16.29
CA GLU A 396 -19.38 5.20 17.76
C GLU A 396 -17.94 5.38 18.24
N TYR A 397 -17.70 6.35 19.10
CA TYR A 397 -16.40 6.61 19.71
C TYR A 397 -16.52 7.24 21.10
N VAL A 398 -15.42 7.33 21.80
CA VAL A 398 -15.35 7.98 23.12
C VAL A 398 -14.43 9.18 23.03
N GLU A 399 -14.92 10.37 23.44
CA GLU A 399 -14.10 11.55 23.70
C GLU A 399 -13.62 11.53 25.13
N MET A 400 -12.31 11.68 25.34
CA MET A 400 -11.70 11.89 26.65
C MET A 400 -11.17 13.31 26.75
N GLN A 401 -11.63 14.08 27.74
CA GLN A 401 -11.01 15.34 28.12
C GLN A 401 -10.03 15.14 29.27
N TYR A 402 -8.86 15.76 29.17
CA TYR A 402 -7.79 15.58 30.15
C TYR A 402 -6.90 16.83 30.29
N THR A 403 -6.16 16.91 31.39
CA THR A 403 -5.04 17.83 31.59
C THR A 403 -3.76 17.04 31.79
N LEU A 404 -2.61 17.69 31.54
CA LEU A 404 -1.29 17.09 31.70
C LEU A 404 -0.37 18.01 32.48
N GLU A 405 0.22 17.52 33.58
CA GLU A 405 1.08 18.29 34.48
C GLU A 405 2.42 17.56 34.75
N PRO A 406 3.58 18.14 34.46
CA PRO A 406 3.75 19.43 33.78
C PRO A 406 3.27 19.36 32.31
N PRO A 407 2.78 20.50 31.74
CA PRO A 407 2.26 20.51 30.40
C PRO A 407 3.38 20.29 29.37
N LEU A 408 3.02 19.66 28.24
CA LEU A 408 3.86 19.53 27.06
C LEU A 408 3.34 20.45 25.93
N PRO A 409 4.19 20.92 25.03
CA PRO A 409 3.72 21.63 23.84
C PRO A 409 2.68 20.84 23.05
N VAL A 410 1.77 21.55 22.37
CA VAL A 410 0.79 20.90 21.47
C VAL A 410 1.54 20.12 20.39
N GLY A 411 1.17 18.85 20.21
CA GLY A 411 1.82 17.95 19.27
C GLY A 411 3.09 17.27 19.79
N ASP A 412 3.45 17.44 21.08
CA ASP A 412 4.53 16.66 21.72
C ASP A 412 4.01 15.47 22.53
N PHE A 413 2.72 15.37 22.67
CA PHE A 413 2.04 14.28 23.36
C PHE A 413 0.70 13.99 22.68
N VAL A 414 0.43 12.72 22.41
CA VAL A 414 -0.80 12.23 21.75
C VAL A 414 -1.30 11.01 22.50
N LEU A 415 -2.60 10.91 22.64
CA LEU A 415 -3.28 9.70 23.12
C LEU A 415 -4.04 9.08 21.96
N VAL A 416 -3.88 7.79 21.78
CA VAL A 416 -4.59 7.00 20.78
C VAL A 416 -5.25 5.80 21.46
N ASP A 417 -6.26 5.22 20.83
CA ASP A 417 -6.80 3.93 21.27
C ASP A 417 -5.75 2.84 21.04
N ALA A 418 -5.55 1.99 22.03
CA ALA A 418 -4.65 0.84 21.90
C ALA A 418 -5.29 -0.33 21.11
N VAL A 419 -6.61 -0.25 20.89
CA VAL A 419 -7.38 -1.25 20.15
C VAL A 419 -7.77 -0.66 18.79
N PRO A 420 -7.48 -1.35 17.67
CA PRO A 420 -7.94 -0.91 16.36
C PRO A 420 -9.46 -0.76 16.32
N GLY A 421 -9.94 0.21 15.54
CA GLY A 421 -11.38 0.37 15.26
C GLY A 421 -11.91 -0.71 14.32
N ASP A 422 -13.22 -0.71 14.15
CA ASP A 422 -13.87 -1.62 13.21
C ASP A 422 -13.63 -1.17 11.77
N GLU A 423 -13.41 -2.12 10.88
CA GLU A 423 -13.29 -1.85 9.45
C GLU A 423 -14.64 -1.51 8.80
N ALA A 424 -14.61 -0.70 7.75
CA ALA A 424 -15.81 -0.38 6.98
C ALA A 424 -16.38 -1.65 6.31
N ARG A 425 -17.72 -1.82 6.33
CA ARG A 425 -18.43 -2.97 5.78
C ARG A 425 -19.10 -2.63 4.45
N ALA A 426 -19.06 -3.55 3.48
CA ALA A 426 -19.79 -3.37 2.24
C ALA A 426 -21.31 -3.42 2.49
N CYS A 427 -22.03 -2.37 2.12
CA CYS A 427 -23.50 -2.37 2.13
C CYS A 427 -24.03 -3.09 0.89
N LYS A 428 -25.05 -3.94 1.04
CA LYS A 428 -25.88 -4.39 -0.09
C LYS A 428 -26.66 -3.18 -0.59
N VAL A 429 -26.16 -2.52 -1.63
CA VAL A 429 -26.92 -1.44 -2.31
C VAL A 429 -28.03 -2.10 -3.10
N GLU A 430 -29.29 -1.82 -2.74
CA GLU A 430 -30.42 -2.10 -3.64
C GLU A 430 -30.22 -1.25 -4.90
N SER A 431 -29.80 -1.93 -5.96
CA SER A 431 -29.75 -1.56 -7.38
C SER A 431 -29.78 -0.06 -7.77
N GLY A 432 -28.65 0.47 -8.23
CA GLY A 432 -28.61 1.74 -8.96
C GLY A 432 -27.25 2.29 -9.32
N PHE A 433 -26.15 1.82 -8.73
CA PHE A 433 -24.81 2.30 -9.04
C PHE A 433 -23.98 1.25 -9.76
N THR A 434 -23.28 1.67 -10.81
CA THR A 434 -22.40 0.82 -11.60
C THR A 434 -21.06 0.64 -10.87
N ALA A 435 -20.50 -0.57 -10.93
CA ALA A 435 -19.22 -0.97 -10.32
C ALA A 435 -18.00 -0.09 -10.72
N GLN A 436 -18.17 0.87 -11.59
CA GLN A 436 -17.11 1.75 -12.08
C GLN A 436 -16.81 2.93 -11.14
N GLU A 437 -17.71 3.22 -10.19
CA GLU A 437 -17.52 4.30 -9.19
C GLU A 437 -16.84 3.80 -7.90
N SER A 438 -16.77 2.49 -7.70
CA SER A 438 -16.16 1.88 -6.51
C SER A 438 -14.61 1.81 -6.55
N ALA A 439 -13.98 2.05 -7.70
CA ALA A 439 -12.53 1.88 -7.89
C ALA A 439 -11.69 3.13 -7.50
N CYS A 440 -12.32 4.19 -7.00
CA CYS A 440 -11.62 5.45 -6.67
C CYS A 440 -11.61 5.79 -5.18
N ILE A 441 -11.84 4.82 -4.30
CA ILE A 441 -11.73 5.09 -2.87
C ILE A 441 -10.31 4.75 -2.44
N GLY A 442 -9.45 5.76 -2.50
CA GLY A 442 -8.23 5.74 -1.72
C GLY A 442 -8.60 5.53 -0.26
N ILE A 443 -7.93 4.59 0.39
CA ILE A 443 -8.03 4.32 1.82
C ILE A 443 -7.76 5.63 2.55
N ILE A 444 -8.81 6.31 3.01
CA ILE A 444 -8.68 7.38 3.98
C ILE A 444 -8.66 6.70 5.34
N GLY A 445 -7.49 6.31 5.76
CA GLY A 445 -7.19 5.62 7.00
C GLY A 445 -6.12 4.60 6.72
N GLY A 446 -4.87 4.97 6.97
CA GLY A 446 -3.82 3.98 7.22
C GLY A 446 -4.20 3.18 8.48
N ALA A 447 -3.49 2.11 8.78
CA ALA A 447 -3.68 1.25 9.95
C ALA A 447 -3.75 1.97 11.33
N ASP A 448 -3.61 3.30 11.34
CA ASP A 448 -3.58 4.16 12.53
C ASP A 448 -4.95 4.75 12.93
N GLY A 449 -6.06 4.36 12.30
CA GLY A 449 -7.36 4.96 12.58
C GLY A 449 -7.47 6.43 12.11
N PRO A 450 -8.63 7.10 12.28
CA PRO A 450 -8.78 8.48 11.88
C PRO A 450 -7.78 9.36 12.63
N THR A 451 -6.91 10.02 11.87
CA THR A 451 -5.93 10.98 12.38
C THR A 451 -6.66 11.97 13.30
N ALA A 452 -6.23 12.06 14.55
CA ALA A 452 -6.84 12.91 15.54
C ALA A 452 -6.97 14.33 14.99
N VAL A 453 -8.18 14.78 14.73
CA VAL A 453 -8.47 16.16 14.37
C VAL A 453 -8.33 16.97 15.65
N PHE A 454 -7.20 17.68 15.79
CA PHE A 454 -6.99 18.59 16.88
C PHE A 454 -7.95 19.79 16.75
N VAL A 455 -9.05 19.75 17.46
CA VAL A 455 -9.83 20.95 17.75
C VAL A 455 -9.38 21.43 19.14
N SER A 456 -8.45 22.37 19.17
CA SER A 456 -8.23 23.14 20.40
C SER A 456 -9.43 24.06 20.59
N GLY A 457 -10.43 23.60 21.33
CA GLY A 457 -11.44 24.47 21.88
C GLY A 457 -10.77 25.42 22.86
N LYS A 458 -10.71 26.72 22.53
CA LYS A 458 -10.50 27.76 23.56
C LYS A 458 -11.71 27.70 24.46
N GLY A 459 -11.59 27.04 25.61
CA GLY A 459 -12.44 27.28 26.75
C GLY A 459 -12.18 28.72 27.24
N ASP A 460 -13.19 29.57 27.17
CA ASP A 460 -13.17 30.85 27.83
C ASP A 460 -13.30 30.61 29.35
N GLU A 461 -12.17 30.30 29.97
CA GLU A 461 -11.91 30.64 31.39
C GLU A 461 -10.46 30.27 31.73
N ALA A 462 -9.77 31.21 32.33
CA ALA A 462 -8.34 31.19 32.62
C ALA A 462 -7.94 29.99 33.50
N GLY A 463 -7.02 29.12 33.04
CA GLY A 463 -6.15 28.41 33.97
C GLY A 463 -5.67 27.02 33.61
N GLU A 464 -6.42 26.15 32.98
CA GLU A 464 -5.97 24.78 32.71
C GLU A 464 -5.95 24.46 31.20
N ASP A 465 -4.83 23.89 30.73
CA ASP A 465 -4.66 23.43 29.33
C ASP A 465 -5.45 22.12 29.14
N VAL A 466 -6.76 22.24 28.90
CA VAL A 466 -7.66 21.10 28.66
C VAL A 466 -7.49 20.60 27.25
N ARG A 467 -7.25 19.31 27.10
CA ARG A 467 -7.04 18.59 25.84
C ARG A 467 -8.10 17.53 25.64
N ALA A 468 -8.35 17.17 24.37
CA ALA A 468 -9.24 16.08 24.01
C ALA A 468 -8.46 14.97 23.28
N ALA A 469 -8.87 13.73 23.51
CA ALA A 469 -8.44 12.56 22.76
C ALA A 469 -9.68 11.75 22.37
N TYR A 470 -9.60 11.07 21.23
CA TYR A 470 -10.71 10.31 20.66
C TYR A 470 -10.30 8.84 20.51
N SER A 471 -11.21 7.92 20.85
CA SER A 471 -10.98 6.49 20.59
C SER A 471 -11.09 6.16 19.09
N SER A 472 -10.73 4.96 18.72
CA SER A 472 -11.07 4.37 17.44
C SER A 472 -12.59 4.34 17.23
N LEU A 473 -13.03 4.24 15.97
CA LEU A 473 -14.44 4.15 15.62
C LEU A 473 -14.93 2.70 15.68
N HIS A 474 -16.12 2.50 16.24
CA HIS A 474 -16.77 1.20 16.36
C HIS A 474 -18.23 1.22 15.85
N TYR A 475 -18.77 0.05 15.52
CA TYR A 475 -20.21 -0.05 15.18
C TYR A 475 -21.10 -0.04 16.41
N GLU A 476 -20.58 -0.55 17.53
CA GLU A 476 -21.29 -0.60 18.81
C GLU A 476 -20.65 0.38 19.80
N PRO A 477 -21.45 0.98 20.72
CA PRO A 477 -20.91 1.83 21.76
C PRO A 477 -19.85 1.13 22.60
N VAL A 478 -18.72 1.79 22.80
CA VAL A 478 -17.61 1.28 23.61
C VAL A 478 -17.73 1.80 25.04
N GLU A 479 -17.81 0.87 26.00
CA GLU A 479 -17.90 1.24 27.44
C GLU A 479 -16.54 1.56 28.06
N THR A 480 -15.47 0.93 27.55
CA THR A 480 -14.12 1.05 28.13
C THR A 480 -13.08 1.14 27.01
N VAL A 481 -12.24 2.17 27.05
CA VAL A 481 -11.15 2.39 26.10
C VAL A 481 -9.81 2.19 26.82
N THR A 482 -8.92 1.43 26.18
CA THR A 482 -7.52 1.36 26.59
C THR A 482 -6.73 2.38 25.79
N TRP A 483 -6.26 3.42 26.46
CA TRP A 483 -5.50 4.51 25.84
C TRP A 483 -4.02 4.16 25.80
N ARG A 484 -3.37 4.50 24.70
CA ARG A 484 -1.92 4.42 24.55
C ARG A 484 -1.34 5.83 24.48
N ALA A 485 -0.40 6.12 25.36
CA ALA A 485 0.31 7.38 25.40
C ALA A 485 1.47 7.36 24.40
N ARG A 486 1.58 8.39 23.59
CA ARG A 486 2.70 8.58 22.63
C ARG A 486 3.36 9.94 22.90
N PHE A 487 4.65 9.92 23.20
CA PHE A 487 5.48 11.13 23.30
C PHE A 487 6.11 11.39 21.94
N MET A 488 5.84 12.56 21.37
CA MET A 488 6.35 12.92 20.06
C MET A 488 7.72 13.59 20.15
N ALA A 489 8.71 13.04 19.49
CA ALA A 489 10.08 13.50 19.53
C ALA A 489 10.72 13.60 18.15
N ARG A 490 11.62 14.56 18.00
CA ARG A 490 12.51 14.54 16.85
C ARG A 490 13.66 13.56 17.13
N PRO A 491 13.92 12.60 16.22
CA PRO A 491 14.97 11.61 16.44
C PRO A 491 16.37 12.20 16.35
N LYS A 492 16.51 13.36 15.71
CA LYS A 492 17.80 14.06 15.55
C LYS A 492 17.64 15.57 15.40
N GLU A 493 18.69 16.30 15.72
CA GLU A 493 18.77 17.75 15.55
C GLU A 493 18.71 18.16 14.07
N ALA A 494 18.24 19.37 13.81
CA ALA A 494 18.27 19.93 12.46
C ALA A 494 19.71 20.11 11.98
N VAL A 495 19.94 19.91 10.68
CA VAL A 495 21.21 20.16 10.02
C VAL A 495 21.07 21.24 8.96
N MET A 496 22.03 22.16 8.93
CA MET A 496 22.15 23.17 7.86
C MET A 496 23.41 22.85 7.04
N VAL A 497 23.25 22.82 5.74
CA VAL A 497 24.33 22.49 4.79
C VAL A 497 24.41 23.56 3.72
N THR A 498 25.57 24.17 3.55
CA THR A 498 25.88 25.03 2.40
C THR A 498 26.20 24.14 1.22
N LEU A 499 25.37 24.17 0.20
CA LEU A 499 25.50 23.33 -1.00
C LEU A 499 26.39 24.00 -2.06
N MET A 500 26.28 25.33 -2.16
CA MET A 500 27.04 26.13 -3.13
C MET A 500 27.32 27.54 -2.59
#